data_23023d0a5541f86442b351e18c0d7ba3
#
_entry.id   23023d0a5541f86442b351e18c0d7ba3
#
_cell.length_a   1.000
_cell.length_b   1.000
_cell.length_c   1.000
_cell.angle_alpha   90.00
_cell.angle_beta   90.00
_cell.angle_gamma   90.00
#
_symmetry.space_group_name_H-M   'P 1'
#
loop_
_entity.id
_entity.type
_entity.pdbx_description
1 polymer ?
#
loop_
_entity_poly.entity_id
_entity_poly.type
_entity_poly.pdbx_seq_one_letter_code
_entity_poly.pdbx_strand_id
1 'polypeptide(L)'
;MRQTFFRTAMLATFAMGLPALAQAAVEYYKWTPVTLPVASGASCGNGTPARVFVNRTPMTTKTLVYFEGGGACWNQNGCLGKGKLTEVASNPNGVPENYLSQVNAAVFGMATPLITRTALLGKVYTQSWNIVYVPYCTGDVHTGAAVQTYSDADPAKPTVYHHRGYKNAKALGAWMAANMPQPEHLLVSGSSAGGVGATANYGVLRLALKPKKSALGADSGPLFPAPQNGTSAQYPSLPLQNKVRSLWGVDRPDGVASELITMYPEAGDVSDLSTLNTGLPKVFPKDRFGYMAFQEDGIFSAFSYTSFYPEIAALSGKAKDQAINVLWRKDMANWRAQLDKNPATSGYYFPTWRPFLKAHTLALLDFTGTGIEEANIKSVATFYENLIDESKPVLRVQEQDQVGDHKRVLSVNPLQWLVALLEGLFL
;
A
#
# COMPACT_ATOMS: atom_id res chain seq x y z
N MET A 1 54.49 72.24 20.11
CA MET A 1 53.10 72.16 19.66
C MET A 1 52.98 71.02 18.65
N ARG A 2 52.40 69.83 19.03
CA ARG A 2 52.09 68.70 18.13
C ARG A 2 50.62 68.52 18.23
N GLN A 3 49.92 68.75 17.12
CA GLN A 3 48.49 68.43 16.96
C GLN A 3 48.33 66.98 16.56
N THR A 4 47.55 66.20 17.34
CA THR A 4 47.16 64.79 17.09
C THR A 4 45.80 64.82 16.44
N PHE A 5 45.73 64.34 15.19
CA PHE A 5 44.44 64.10 14.47
C PHE A 5 43.89 62.75 14.85
N PHE A 6 42.75 62.72 15.52
CA PHE A 6 41.93 61.48 15.65
C PHE A 6 41.08 61.25 14.37
N ARG A 7 41.31 60.13 13.70
CA ARG A 7 40.44 59.65 12.64
C ARG A 7 39.44 58.66 13.25
N THR A 8 38.16 59.03 13.26
CA THR A 8 37.02 58.17 13.63
C THR A 8 36.66 57.34 12.41
N ALA A 9 36.83 55.99 12.49
CA ALA A 9 36.36 55.04 11.48
C ALA A 9 34.93 54.64 11.81
N MET A 10 33.95 54.98 10.96
CA MET A 10 32.59 54.53 11.01
C MET A 10 32.52 53.14 10.41
N LEU A 11 32.28 52.11 11.22
CA LEU A 11 31.91 50.77 10.76
C LEU A 11 30.42 50.78 10.41
N ALA A 12 30.10 50.70 9.12
CA ALA A 12 28.75 50.43 8.63
C ALA A 12 28.50 48.92 8.66
N THR A 13 27.71 48.46 9.61
CA THR A 13 27.20 47.07 9.66
C THR A 13 26.09 46.90 8.63
N PHE A 14 26.41 46.24 7.53
CA PHE A 14 25.41 45.74 6.59
C PHE A 14 24.73 44.49 7.21
N ALA A 15 23.54 44.64 7.76
CA ALA A 15 22.65 43.53 8.09
C ALA A 15 22.07 42.99 6.79
N MET A 16 22.64 41.91 6.27
CA MET A 16 21.99 41.12 5.20
C MET A 16 20.77 40.40 5.82
N GLY A 17 19.59 40.98 5.62
CA GLY A 17 18.35 40.33 5.89
C GLY A 17 18.19 39.12 4.95
N LEU A 18 18.33 37.90 5.48
CA LEU A 18 17.93 36.71 4.78
C LEU A 18 16.40 36.80 4.50
N PRO A 19 15.94 36.62 3.27
CA PRO A 19 14.49 36.55 3.01
C PRO A 19 13.92 35.39 3.82
N ALA A 20 13.07 35.68 4.78
CA ALA A 20 12.22 34.69 5.41
C ALA A 20 11.37 34.05 4.29
N LEU A 21 11.66 32.81 3.94
CA LEU A 21 10.80 32.00 3.07
C LEU A 21 9.45 31.96 3.78
N ALA A 22 8.47 32.71 3.28
CA ALA A 22 7.11 32.67 3.76
C ALA A 22 6.60 31.23 3.57
N GLN A 23 6.54 30.48 4.65
CA GLN A 23 5.96 29.13 4.64
C GLN A 23 4.49 29.29 4.31
N ALA A 24 4.05 28.73 3.17
CA ALA A 24 2.65 28.80 2.77
C ALA A 24 1.76 28.33 3.92
N ALA A 25 0.71 29.08 4.22
CA ALA A 25 -0.22 28.76 5.30
C ALA A 25 -0.80 27.35 5.09
N VAL A 26 -0.80 26.54 6.16
CA VAL A 26 -1.35 25.19 6.11
C VAL A 26 -2.86 25.26 5.88
N GLU A 27 -3.34 24.70 4.77
CA GLU A 27 -4.77 24.53 4.51
C GLU A 27 -5.28 23.26 5.21
N TYR A 28 -6.29 23.41 6.06
CA TYR A 28 -6.93 22.30 6.75
C TYR A 28 -8.17 21.83 5.99
N TYR A 29 -8.46 20.51 6.07
CA TYR A 29 -9.63 19.86 5.48
C TYR A 29 -9.70 19.95 3.95
N LYS A 30 -8.57 20.29 3.31
CA LYS A 30 -8.40 20.29 1.86
C LYS A 30 -7.30 19.32 1.46
N TRP A 31 -7.48 18.68 0.31
CA TRP A 31 -6.44 17.90 -0.32
C TRP A 31 -5.41 18.81 -0.99
N THR A 32 -4.19 18.74 -0.53
CA THR A 32 -3.07 19.52 -1.08
C THR A 32 -2.10 18.56 -1.77
N PRO A 33 -1.81 18.74 -3.08
CA PRO A 33 -0.80 17.95 -3.76
C PRO A 33 0.60 18.32 -3.25
N VAL A 34 1.44 17.30 -3.08
CA VAL A 34 2.84 17.45 -2.70
C VAL A 34 3.68 16.67 -3.71
N THR A 35 4.52 17.37 -4.45
CA THR A 35 5.50 16.75 -5.34
C THR A 35 6.71 16.30 -4.52
N LEU A 36 7.05 15.01 -4.59
CA LEU A 36 8.20 14.47 -3.90
C LEU A 36 9.51 14.92 -4.58
N PRO A 37 10.59 15.15 -3.82
CA PRO A 37 11.86 15.65 -4.38
C PRO A 37 12.46 14.66 -5.39
N VAL A 38 12.65 15.07 -6.62
CA VAL A 38 13.25 14.24 -7.69
C VAL A 38 14.67 13.81 -7.31
N ALA A 39 15.42 14.65 -6.60
CA ALA A 39 16.77 14.34 -6.11
C ALA A 39 16.81 13.12 -5.16
N SER A 40 15.67 12.73 -4.56
CA SER A 40 15.57 11.50 -3.76
C SER A 40 15.44 10.22 -4.59
N GLY A 41 15.36 10.34 -5.92
CA GLY A 41 15.09 9.23 -6.84
C GLY A 41 13.59 8.87 -6.93
N ALA A 42 12.70 9.69 -6.37
CA ALA A 42 11.25 9.50 -6.45
C ALA A 42 10.72 9.86 -7.85
N SER A 43 9.92 8.97 -8.43
CA SER A 43 9.24 9.19 -9.71
C SER A 43 8.08 8.24 -9.91
N CYS A 44 7.17 8.55 -10.84
CA CYS A 44 6.26 7.57 -11.42
C CYS A 44 6.96 6.68 -12.45
N GLY A 45 6.31 5.62 -12.90
CA GLY A 45 6.87 4.63 -13.82
C GLY A 45 7.34 5.21 -15.15
N ASN A 46 6.67 6.23 -15.66
CA ASN A 46 7.05 6.97 -16.88
C ASN A 46 8.12 8.05 -16.65
N GLY A 47 8.71 8.13 -15.46
CA GLY A 47 9.73 9.13 -15.11
C GLY A 47 9.20 10.50 -14.70
N THR A 48 7.88 10.74 -14.74
CA THR A 48 7.29 11.98 -14.21
C THR A 48 7.41 12.07 -12.69
N PRO A 49 7.38 13.28 -12.08
CA PRO A 49 7.48 13.42 -10.64
C PRO A 49 6.40 12.64 -9.89
N ALA A 50 6.79 11.92 -8.84
CA ALA A 50 5.84 11.31 -7.92
C ALA A 50 5.15 12.38 -7.07
N ARG A 51 3.82 12.21 -6.85
CA ARG A 51 3.01 13.09 -6.01
C ARG A 51 2.27 12.30 -4.96
N VAL A 52 2.08 12.93 -3.82
CA VAL A 52 1.18 12.48 -2.76
C VAL A 52 0.18 13.58 -2.45
N PHE A 53 -0.90 13.25 -1.78
CA PHE A 53 -1.94 14.22 -1.42
C PHE A 53 -2.12 14.22 0.09
N VAL A 54 -2.13 15.40 0.69
CA VAL A 54 -2.20 15.56 2.13
C VAL A 54 -3.46 16.32 2.50
N ASN A 55 -4.23 15.78 3.43
CA ASN A 55 -5.40 16.41 4.00
C ASN A 55 -5.20 16.54 5.51
N ARG A 56 -4.89 17.76 5.97
CA ARG A 56 -4.55 18.04 7.37
C ARG A 56 -5.76 18.42 8.20
N THR A 57 -5.64 18.22 9.51
CA THR A 57 -6.56 18.70 10.52
C THR A 57 -5.78 19.39 11.64
N PRO A 58 -6.30 20.48 12.25
CA PRO A 58 -5.68 21.09 13.43
C PRO A 58 -6.01 20.32 14.73
N MET A 59 -6.92 19.34 14.68
CA MET A 59 -7.48 18.70 15.86
C MET A 59 -6.58 17.66 16.51
N THR A 60 -5.62 17.08 15.75
CA THR A 60 -4.77 16.00 16.23
C THR A 60 -3.50 15.89 15.40
N THR A 61 -2.48 15.24 15.97
CA THR A 61 -1.29 14.81 15.24
C THR A 61 -1.39 13.35 14.76
N LYS A 62 -2.47 12.62 15.09
CA LYS A 62 -2.70 11.27 14.58
C LYS A 62 -2.74 11.30 13.06
N THR A 63 -2.09 10.34 12.41
CA THR A 63 -1.86 10.37 10.96
C THR A 63 -2.11 9.00 10.35
N LEU A 64 -2.90 8.98 9.29
CA LEU A 64 -3.05 7.86 8.37
C LEU A 64 -2.17 8.09 7.13
N VAL A 65 -1.36 7.12 6.76
CA VAL A 65 -0.73 7.03 5.44
C VAL A 65 -1.41 5.89 4.69
N TYR A 66 -2.06 6.21 3.57
CA TYR A 66 -2.83 5.24 2.79
C TYR A 66 -2.24 5.07 1.40
N PHE A 67 -1.82 3.84 1.09
CA PHE A 67 -1.29 3.44 -0.21
C PHE A 67 -2.42 2.96 -1.13
N GLU A 68 -2.51 3.56 -2.32
CA GLU A 68 -3.47 3.20 -3.35
C GLU A 68 -3.14 1.84 -3.98
N GLY A 69 -4.18 1.05 -4.30
CA GLY A 69 -4.07 -0.13 -5.14
C GLY A 69 -3.90 0.19 -6.62
N GLY A 70 -3.88 -0.83 -7.48
CA GLY A 70 -3.84 -0.58 -8.93
C GLY A 70 -3.06 -1.60 -9.75
N GLY A 71 -3.06 -2.87 -9.36
CA GLY A 71 -2.42 -3.95 -10.10
C GLY A 71 -0.90 -3.95 -10.04
N ALA A 72 -0.26 -4.52 -11.06
CA ALA A 72 1.20 -4.62 -11.15
C ALA A 72 1.65 -4.88 -12.59
N CYS A 73 2.90 -4.57 -12.92
CA CYS A 73 3.43 -4.85 -14.25
C CYS A 73 4.88 -5.35 -14.23
N TRP A 74 5.22 -6.18 -15.22
CA TRP A 74 6.54 -6.79 -15.42
C TRP A 74 6.88 -7.05 -16.88
N ASN A 75 6.18 -6.37 -17.80
CA ASN A 75 6.37 -6.40 -19.23
C ASN A 75 5.96 -5.05 -19.85
N GLN A 76 6.32 -4.83 -21.11
CA GLN A 76 6.11 -3.55 -21.79
C GLN A 76 4.63 -3.14 -21.85
N ASN A 77 3.74 -4.04 -22.29
CA ASN A 77 2.33 -3.73 -22.43
C ASN A 77 1.67 -3.46 -21.07
N GLY A 78 1.96 -4.25 -20.06
CA GLY A 78 1.43 -4.07 -18.71
C GLY A 78 1.83 -2.72 -18.11
N CYS A 79 3.10 -2.34 -18.25
CA CYS A 79 3.62 -1.08 -17.72
C CYS A 79 3.15 0.15 -18.51
N LEU A 80 2.75 -0.03 -19.78
CA LEU A 80 2.11 1.02 -20.59
C LEU A 80 0.59 1.11 -20.41
N GLY A 81 0.00 0.33 -19.50
CA GLY A 81 -1.46 0.28 -19.30
C GLY A 81 -2.22 -0.42 -20.41
N LYS A 82 -1.54 -1.22 -21.25
CA LYS A 82 -2.09 -1.96 -22.40
C LYS A 82 -2.08 -3.48 -22.18
N GLY A 83 -1.70 -3.92 -21.01
CA GLY A 83 -1.60 -5.33 -20.65
C GLY A 83 -2.95 -5.99 -20.44
N LYS A 84 -2.92 -7.32 -20.24
CA LYS A 84 -4.08 -8.05 -19.73
C LYS A 84 -4.41 -7.57 -18.32
N LEU A 85 -5.65 -7.72 -17.90
CA LEU A 85 -6.11 -7.30 -16.56
C LEU A 85 -5.22 -7.85 -15.43
N THR A 86 -4.63 -9.03 -15.61
CA THR A 86 -3.75 -9.71 -14.65
C THR A 86 -2.27 -9.33 -14.74
N GLU A 87 -1.91 -8.34 -15.55
CA GLU A 87 -0.52 -7.91 -15.79
C GLU A 87 -0.40 -6.39 -16.02
N VAL A 88 -1.41 -5.63 -15.62
CA VAL A 88 -1.49 -4.19 -15.91
C VAL A 88 -1.36 -3.38 -14.62
N ALA A 89 -0.63 -2.28 -14.69
CA ALA A 89 -0.58 -1.27 -13.63
C ALA A 89 -1.40 -0.03 -13.99
N SER A 90 -2.03 0.56 -12.99
CA SER A 90 -2.74 1.84 -13.11
C SER A 90 -1.78 3.02 -13.30
N ASN A 91 -2.33 4.15 -13.76
CA ASN A 91 -1.62 5.42 -13.91
C ASN A 91 -0.31 5.35 -14.73
N PRO A 92 -0.29 4.71 -15.92
CA PRO A 92 0.92 4.59 -16.74
C PRO A 92 1.47 5.95 -17.19
N ASN A 93 0.63 6.99 -17.19
CA ASN A 93 0.98 8.36 -17.56
C ASN A 93 1.39 9.25 -16.37
N GLY A 94 1.51 8.66 -15.19
CA GLY A 94 1.86 9.38 -13.95
C GLY A 94 0.66 9.99 -13.24
N VAL A 95 0.92 10.79 -12.19
CA VAL A 95 -0.09 11.37 -11.29
C VAL A 95 -0.07 12.90 -11.42
N PRO A 96 -1.10 13.51 -12.06
CA PRO A 96 -1.19 14.96 -12.17
C PRO A 96 -1.64 15.62 -10.85
N GLU A 97 -1.51 16.96 -10.74
CA GLU A 97 -1.91 17.70 -9.53
C GLU A 97 -3.41 17.60 -9.22
N ASN A 98 -4.23 17.52 -10.28
CA ASN A 98 -5.67 17.36 -10.16
C ASN A 98 -6.13 15.90 -10.09
N TYR A 99 -5.23 14.96 -9.77
CA TYR A 99 -5.51 13.52 -9.76
C TYR A 99 -6.77 13.16 -8.97
N LEU A 100 -6.92 13.71 -7.76
CA LEU A 100 -8.06 13.40 -6.90
C LEU A 100 -9.41 13.93 -7.40
N SER A 101 -9.43 14.82 -8.38
CA SER A 101 -10.64 15.30 -9.04
C SER A 101 -11.03 14.46 -10.28
N GLN A 102 -10.19 13.48 -10.67
CA GLN A 102 -10.49 12.59 -11.79
C GLN A 102 -11.43 11.46 -11.33
N VAL A 103 -12.35 11.07 -12.21
CA VAL A 103 -13.37 10.05 -11.92
C VAL A 103 -12.76 8.73 -11.47
N ASN A 104 -11.69 8.28 -12.13
CA ASN A 104 -11.01 7.02 -11.81
C ASN A 104 -10.41 7.02 -10.39
N ALA A 105 -9.76 8.12 -9.98
CA ALA A 105 -9.23 8.26 -8.63
C ALA A 105 -10.34 8.30 -7.58
N ALA A 106 -11.46 8.97 -7.89
CA ALA A 106 -12.60 9.06 -6.98
C ALA A 106 -13.31 7.71 -6.80
N VAL A 107 -13.37 6.88 -7.85
CA VAL A 107 -14.11 5.60 -7.82
C VAL A 107 -13.26 4.46 -7.27
N PHE A 108 -11.99 4.35 -7.66
CA PHE A 108 -11.17 3.19 -7.33
C PHE A 108 -10.11 3.43 -6.25
N GLY A 109 -9.63 4.66 -6.11
CA GLY A 109 -8.55 4.99 -5.19
C GLY A 109 -9.01 5.62 -3.88
N MET A 110 -10.01 6.50 -3.92
CA MET A 110 -10.44 7.30 -2.77
C MET A 110 -11.74 6.85 -2.11
N ALA A 111 -12.46 5.91 -2.69
CA ALA A 111 -13.74 5.47 -2.15
C ALA A 111 -13.55 4.48 -1.00
N THR A 112 -12.91 4.91 0.08
CA THR A 112 -12.81 4.14 1.33
C THR A 112 -13.15 5.04 2.53
N PRO A 113 -13.87 4.53 3.54
CA PRO A 113 -14.16 5.27 4.75
C PRO A 113 -12.90 5.75 5.49
N LEU A 114 -11.77 5.09 5.29
CA LEU A 114 -10.50 5.42 5.94
C LEU A 114 -9.98 6.81 5.56
N ILE A 115 -10.17 7.23 4.31
CA ILE A 115 -9.64 8.51 3.78
C ILE A 115 -10.72 9.55 3.51
N THR A 116 -12.01 9.20 3.63
CA THR A 116 -13.11 10.15 3.54
C THR A 116 -13.41 10.73 4.91
N ARG A 117 -13.67 12.05 4.96
CA ARG A 117 -14.05 12.71 6.21
C ARG A 117 -15.58 12.70 6.46
N THR A 118 -16.33 12.09 5.57
CA THR A 118 -17.78 11.92 5.71
C THR A 118 -18.13 10.53 6.27
N ALA A 119 -19.16 10.47 7.11
CA ALA A 119 -19.68 9.19 7.61
C ALA A 119 -20.64 8.50 6.63
N LEU A 120 -20.84 9.03 5.41
CA LEU A 120 -21.76 8.45 4.42
C LEU A 120 -21.36 7.03 3.98
N LEU A 121 -20.04 6.75 3.92
CA LEU A 121 -19.51 5.45 3.53
C LEU A 121 -19.16 4.55 4.72
N GLY A 122 -19.42 4.99 5.94
CA GLY A 122 -19.06 4.29 7.16
C GLY A 122 -18.29 5.18 8.13
N LYS A 123 -18.25 4.81 9.39
CA LYS A 123 -17.61 5.59 10.45
C LYS A 123 -16.38 4.86 10.97
N VAL A 124 -15.23 5.52 10.94
CA VAL A 124 -13.97 5.06 11.55
C VAL A 124 -13.24 6.24 12.20
N TYR A 125 -12.40 5.96 13.19
CA TYR A 125 -11.64 7.00 13.91
C TYR A 125 -10.71 7.81 13.01
N THR A 126 -10.18 7.24 11.91
CA THR A 126 -9.26 7.93 10.98
C THR A 126 -9.87 9.12 10.27
N GLN A 127 -11.22 9.25 10.23
CA GLN A 127 -11.89 10.41 9.60
C GLN A 127 -11.56 11.75 10.26
N SER A 128 -11.12 11.75 11.52
CA SER A 128 -10.66 12.95 12.24
C SER A 128 -9.13 13.16 12.18
N TRP A 129 -8.36 12.25 11.57
CA TRP A 129 -6.90 12.28 11.54
C TRP A 129 -6.34 13.12 10.39
N ASN A 130 -5.03 13.43 10.42
CA ASN A 130 -4.31 13.82 9.22
C ASN A 130 -4.26 12.63 8.26
N ILE A 131 -4.48 12.87 6.97
CA ILE A 131 -4.52 11.82 5.96
C ILE A 131 -3.47 12.15 4.89
N VAL A 132 -2.62 11.18 4.60
CA VAL A 132 -1.66 11.21 3.50
C VAL A 132 -2.02 10.10 2.54
N TYR A 133 -2.48 10.47 1.35
CA TYR A 133 -2.83 9.54 0.29
C TYR A 133 -1.65 9.42 -0.68
N VAL A 134 -1.24 8.18 -0.94
CA VAL A 134 -0.10 7.83 -1.80
C VAL A 134 -0.63 7.17 -3.06
N PRO A 135 -0.80 7.91 -4.17
CA PRO A 135 -1.22 7.34 -5.44
C PRO A 135 -0.25 6.29 -5.96
N TYR A 136 -0.78 5.34 -6.72
CA TYR A 136 0.00 4.27 -7.32
C TYR A 136 0.33 4.56 -8.79
N CYS A 137 1.61 4.67 -9.15
CA CYS A 137 2.04 4.95 -10.52
C CYS A 137 3.38 4.28 -10.90
N THR A 138 3.81 3.26 -10.15
CA THR A 138 5.13 2.65 -10.32
C THR A 138 5.10 1.18 -10.75
N GLY A 139 3.90 0.56 -10.81
CA GLY A 139 3.70 -0.79 -11.32
C GLY A 139 4.35 -1.92 -10.51
N ASP A 140 4.85 -1.65 -9.31
CA ASP A 140 5.70 -2.49 -8.47
C ASP A 140 5.15 -2.73 -7.06
N VAL A 141 3.84 -2.60 -6.88
CA VAL A 141 3.13 -2.69 -5.60
C VAL A 141 3.77 -1.83 -4.48
N HIS A 142 4.30 -0.66 -4.85
CA HIS A 142 5.04 0.28 -3.99
C HIS A 142 6.36 -0.28 -3.39
N THR A 143 6.98 -1.29 -3.99
CA THR A 143 8.18 -1.94 -3.42
C THR A 143 9.47 -1.70 -4.21
N GLY A 144 9.38 -1.15 -5.41
CA GLY A 144 10.50 -1.13 -6.34
C GLY A 144 11.59 -0.09 -6.05
N ALA A 145 12.81 -0.44 -6.47
CA ALA A 145 14.00 0.42 -6.42
C ALA A 145 14.80 0.38 -7.72
N ALA A 146 14.24 -0.16 -8.83
CA ALA A 146 14.91 -0.36 -10.11
C ALA A 146 14.41 0.58 -11.21
N VAL A 147 15.18 0.66 -12.28
CA VAL A 147 14.77 1.15 -13.59
C VAL A 147 14.96 0.02 -14.58
N GLN A 148 13.96 -0.29 -15.38
CA GLN A 148 13.97 -1.36 -16.36
C GLN A 148 13.74 -0.82 -17.76
N THR A 149 14.26 -1.53 -18.76
CA THR A 149 13.93 -1.30 -20.16
C THR A 149 13.19 -2.51 -20.68
N TYR A 150 11.93 -2.32 -21.03
CA TYR A 150 11.08 -3.35 -21.62
C TYR A 150 11.00 -3.19 -23.14
N SER A 151 11.16 -4.29 -23.86
CA SER A 151 11.10 -4.36 -25.32
C SER A 151 10.42 -5.63 -25.83
N ASP A 152 9.73 -6.34 -24.95
CA ASP A 152 9.15 -7.65 -25.23
C ASP A 152 7.93 -7.58 -26.16
N ALA A 153 7.18 -6.48 -26.15
CA ALA A 153 6.05 -6.29 -27.05
C ALA A 153 6.41 -5.53 -28.35
N ASP A 154 7.34 -4.56 -28.28
CA ASP A 154 7.83 -3.80 -29.43
C ASP A 154 9.34 -3.54 -29.27
N PRO A 155 10.19 -4.42 -29.82
CA PRO A 155 11.64 -4.26 -29.73
C PRO A 155 12.17 -3.00 -30.41
N ALA A 156 11.44 -2.44 -31.37
CA ALA A 156 11.84 -1.22 -32.08
C ALA A 156 11.58 0.05 -31.26
N LYS A 157 10.72 -0.04 -30.25
CA LYS A 157 10.32 1.07 -29.34
C LYS A 157 10.42 0.65 -27.89
N PRO A 158 11.63 0.39 -27.37
CA PRO A 158 11.80 -0.01 -25.97
C PRO A 158 11.27 1.06 -25.02
N THR A 159 10.70 0.62 -23.89
CA THR A 159 10.14 1.49 -22.87
C THR A 159 11.02 1.47 -21.63
N VAL A 160 11.56 2.61 -21.24
CA VAL A 160 12.20 2.78 -19.93
C VAL A 160 11.10 2.99 -18.89
N TYR A 161 11.11 2.15 -17.87
CA TYR A 161 10.12 2.19 -16.81
C TYR A 161 10.76 2.22 -15.41
N HIS A 162 10.27 3.11 -14.56
CA HIS A 162 10.83 3.38 -13.25
C HIS A 162 10.01 2.68 -12.15
N HIS A 163 10.45 1.51 -11.72
CA HIS A 163 9.92 0.85 -10.52
C HIS A 163 10.52 1.52 -9.29
N ARG A 164 9.86 2.57 -8.79
CA ARG A 164 10.37 3.47 -7.74
C ARG A 164 9.47 3.57 -6.50
N GLY A 165 8.57 2.61 -6.32
CA GLY A 165 7.59 2.65 -5.23
C GLY A 165 8.21 2.77 -3.84
N TYR A 166 9.26 2.01 -3.56
CA TYR A 166 10.02 2.14 -2.31
C TYR A 166 10.74 3.51 -2.18
N LYS A 167 11.34 4.00 -3.27
CA LYS A 167 12.01 5.31 -3.25
C LYS A 167 11.00 6.43 -2.99
N ASN A 168 9.78 6.32 -3.53
CA ASN A 168 8.69 7.25 -3.26
C ASN A 168 8.28 7.21 -1.78
N ALA A 169 8.12 6.02 -1.19
CA ALA A 169 7.79 5.88 0.22
C ALA A 169 8.88 6.45 1.15
N LYS A 170 10.15 6.22 0.81
CA LYS A 170 11.30 6.77 1.55
C LYS A 170 11.33 8.31 1.47
N ALA A 171 11.14 8.87 0.28
CA ALA A 171 11.05 10.32 0.06
C ALA A 171 9.85 10.92 0.82
N LEU A 172 8.71 10.23 0.82
CA LEU A 172 7.53 10.62 1.59
C LEU A 172 7.83 10.66 3.10
N GLY A 173 8.45 9.62 3.65
CA GLY A 173 8.82 9.58 5.06
C GLY A 173 9.70 10.76 5.47
N ALA A 174 10.71 11.08 4.65
CA ALA A 174 11.59 12.22 4.88
C ALA A 174 10.83 13.56 4.78
N TRP A 175 9.97 13.70 3.77
CA TRP A 175 9.15 14.91 3.62
C TRP A 175 8.18 15.10 4.80
N MET A 176 7.50 14.04 5.23
CA MET A 176 6.57 14.08 6.37
C MET A 176 7.31 14.47 7.66
N ALA A 177 8.48 13.90 7.91
CA ALA A 177 9.30 14.22 9.10
C ALA A 177 9.71 15.68 9.15
N ALA A 178 9.92 16.32 7.99
CA ALA A 178 10.30 17.71 7.89
C ALA A 178 9.12 18.70 7.91
N ASN A 179 7.91 18.27 7.49
CA ASN A 179 6.80 19.18 7.18
C ASN A 179 5.50 18.90 7.97
N MET A 180 5.46 17.81 8.75
CA MET A 180 4.31 17.44 9.55
C MET A 180 4.73 17.23 11.02
N PRO A 181 3.81 17.44 11.97
CA PRO A 181 4.12 17.14 13.36
C PRO A 181 4.35 15.63 13.55
N GLN A 182 5.20 15.27 14.51
CA GLN A 182 5.40 13.87 14.90
C GLN A 182 4.05 13.23 15.26
N PRO A 183 3.68 12.09 14.67
CA PRO A 183 2.39 11.47 14.94
C PRO A 183 2.27 10.96 16.38
N GLU A 184 1.18 11.29 17.05
CA GLU A 184 0.78 10.61 18.29
C GLU A 184 0.45 9.13 18.00
N HIS A 185 -0.27 8.89 16.90
CA HIS A 185 -0.55 7.56 16.38
C HIS A 185 -0.39 7.57 14.86
N LEU A 186 0.37 6.62 14.33
CA LEU A 186 0.51 6.38 12.90
C LEU A 186 -0.26 5.12 12.52
N LEU A 187 -1.17 5.22 11.57
CA LEU A 187 -1.72 4.06 10.87
C LEU A 187 -1.17 4.06 9.44
N VAL A 188 -0.47 3.00 9.07
CA VAL A 188 -0.06 2.75 7.68
C VAL A 188 -1.03 1.73 7.11
N SER A 189 -1.73 2.08 6.04
CA SER A 189 -2.74 1.21 5.42
C SER A 189 -2.71 1.32 3.90
N GLY A 190 -3.45 0.45 3.24
CA GLY A 190 -3.61 0.44 1.80
C GLY A 190 -4.33 -0.81 1.35
N SER A 191 -4.84 -0.81 0.12
CA SER A 191 -5.59 -1.94 -0.45
C SER A 191 -4.91 -2.50 -1.68
N SER A 192 -5.01 -3.83 -1.91
CA SER A 192 -4.43 -4.49 -3.10
C SER A 192 -2.91 -4.26 -3.21
N ALA A 193 -2.41 -3.72 -4.33
CA ALA A 193 -1.01 -3.28 -4.44
C ALA A 193 -0.60 -2.36 -3.29
N GLY A 194 -1.51 -1.52 -2.79
CA GLY A 194 -1.30 -0.66 -1.63
C GLY A 194 -1.22 -1.41 -0.30
N GLY A 195 -1.88 -2.56 -0.16
CA GLY A 195 -1.75 -3.44 1.00
C GLY A 195 -0.35 -4.06 1.11
N VAL A 196 0.20 -4.51 -0.04
CA VAL A 196 1.62 -4.91 -0.15
C VAL A 196 2.53 -3.73 0.21
N GLY A 197 2.26 -2.57 -0.40
CA GLY A 197 3.02 -1.34 -0.18
C GLY A 197 3.04 -0.89 1.27
N ALA A 198 1.88 -0.96 1.95
CA ALA A 198 1.76 -0.63 3.37
C ALA A 198 2.65 -1.54 4.24
N THR A 199 2.61 -2.86 4.01
CA THR A 199 3.43 -3.83 4.74
C THR A 199 4.92 -3.61 4.46
N ALA A 200 5.31 -3.51 3.19
CA ALA A 200 6.71 -3.41 2.79
C ALA A 200 7.36 -2.09 3.26
N ASN A 201 6.61 -0.98 3.24
CA ASN A 201 7.11 0.34 3.60
C ASN A 201 6.83 0.74 5.06
N TYR A 202 6.20 -0.15 5.86
CA TYR A 202 5.91 0.14 7.26
C TYR A 202 7.16 0.58 8.02
N GLY A 203 8.22 -0.22 7.93
CA GLY A 203 9.47 0.04 8.67
C GLY A 203 10.10 1.40 8.34
N VAL A 204 10.18 1.76 7.06
CA VAL A 204 10.78 3.04 6.66
C VAL A 204 9.97 4.24 7.15
N LEU A 205 8.64 4.17 7.09
CA LEU A 205 7.77 5.22 7.61
C LEU A 205 7.83 5.31 9.14
N ARG A 206 7.78 4.15 9.81
CA ARG A 206 7.88 4.05 11.27
C ARG A 206 9.16 4.67 11.82
N LEU A 207 10.30 4.38 11.18
CA LEU A 207 11.60 4.91 11.55
C LEU A 207 11.75 6.41 11.26
N ALA A 208 11.24 6.86 10.11
CA ALA A 208 11.32 8.27 9.73
C ALA A 208 10.45 9.17 10.63
N LEU A 209 9.22 8.73 10.93
CA LEU A 209 8.21 9.54 11.62
C LEU A 209 8.26 9.42 13.15
N LYS A 210 8.84 8.34 13.68
CA LYS A 210 9.01 8.07 15.12
C LYS A 210 7.71 8.29 15.94
N PRO A 211 6.55 7.75 15.49
CA PRO A 211 5.28 7.96 16.18
C PRO A 211 5.33 7.39 17.61
N LYS A 212 4.47 7.91 18.51
CA LYS A 212 4.33 7.36 19.87
C LYS A 212 3.70 5.97 19.84
N LYS A 213 2.69 5.77 18.97
CA LYS A 213 2.00 4.51 18.70
C LYS A 213 1.91 4.29 17.21
N SER A 214 1.92 3.03 16.77
CA SER A 214 1.83 2.74 15.36
C SER A 214 1.11 1.41 15.07
N ALA A 215 0.38 1.37 13.97
CA ALA A 215 -0.27 0.17 13.48
C ALA A 215 -0.17 0.06 11.96
N LEU A 216 -0.17 -1.18 11.49
CA LEU A 216 -0.34 -1.57 10.09
C LEU A 216 -1.77 -2.09 9.87
N GLY A 217 -2.43 -1.69 8.79
CA GLY A 217 -3.67 -2.27 8.32
C GLY A 217 -3.59 -2.59 6.82
N ALA A 218 -3.10 -3.78 6.46
CA ALA A 218 -2.90 -4.20 5.08
C ALA A 218 -4.14 -4.94 4.56
N ASP A 219 -4.84 -4.35 3.58
CA ASP A 219 -6.04 -4.91 2.98
C ASP A 219 -5.74 -5.55 1.63
N SER A 220 -6.08 -6.83 1.47
CA SER A 220 -6.03 -7.61 0.21
C SER A 220 -4.72 -7.48 -0.57
N GLY A 221 -3.63 -7.32 0.18
CA GLY A 221 -2.26 -7.25 -0.35
C GLY A 221 -1.34 -8.18 0.43
N PRO A 222 -1.53 -9.52 0.38
CA PRO A 222 -0.71 -10.44 1.13
C PRO A 222 0.72 -10.50 0.59
N LEU A 223 1.69 -10.52 1.50
CA LEU A 223 3.04 -10.96 1.22
C LEU A 223 3.12 -12.45 1.53
N PHE A 224 2.83 -13.29 0.55
CA PHE A 224 2.89 -14.73 0.72
C PHE A 224 4.32 -15.25 0.82
N PRO A 225 4.56 -16.28 1.65
CA PRO A 225 5.84 -16.96 1.71
C PRO A 225 6.31 -17.47 0.34
N ALA A 226 7.50 -17.06 -0.04
CA ALA A 226 8.10 -17.43 -1.33
C ALA A 226 9.64 -17.53 -1.24
N PRO A 227 10.18 -18.41 -0.38
CA PRO A 227 11.60 -18.55 -0.20
C PRO A 227 12.27 -19.04 -1.51
N GLN A 228 13.43 -18.48 -1.86
CA GLN A 228 14.12 -18.79 -3.12
C GLN A 228 14.43 -20.29 -3.33
N ASN A 229 14.69 -21.01 -2.24
CA ASN A 229 14.96 -22.45 -2.26
C ASN A 229 13.69 -23.31 -2.12
N GLY A 230 12.50 -22.69 -2.13
CA GLY A 230 11.22 -23.37 -2.11
C GLY A 230 10.82 -23.93 -3.47
N THR A 231 9.66 -24.58 -3.51
CA THR A 231 9.03 -25.08 -4.74
C THR A 231 7.68 -24.41 -4.95
N SER A 232 7.24 -24.26 -6.20
CA SER A 232 5.89 -23.76 -6.51
C SER A 232 4.79 -24.70 -5.99
N ALA A 233 5.09 -25.97 -5.82
CA ALA A 233 4.18 -26.92 -5.18
C ALA A 233 3.95 -26.59 -3.70
N GLN A 234 4.92 -26.04 -2.98
CA GLN A 234 4.80 -25.62 -1.59
C GLN A 234 4.32 -24.17 -1.46
N TYR A 235 4.83 -23.29 -2.33
CA TYR A 235 4.62 -21.84 -2.31
C TYR A 235 4.11 -21.40 -3.69
N PRO A 236 2.81 -21.46 -3.94
CA PRO A 236 2.23 -21.18 -5.26
C PRO A 236 2.59 -19.81 -5.85
N SER A 237 2.78 -18.77 -5.04
CA SER A 237 3.19 -17.44 -5.49
C SER A 237 4.69 -17.30 -5.82
N LEU A 238 5.51 -18.35 -5.60
CA LEU A 238 6.95 -18.31 -5.85
C LEU A 238 7.33 -17.94 -7.30
N PRO A 239 6.64 -18.42 -8.36
CA PRO A 239 6.97 -18.02 -9.73
C PRO A 239 6.79 -16.52 -9.98
N LEU A 240 5.70 -15.91 -9.47
CA LEU A 240 5.52 -14.46 -9.51
C LEU A 240 6.64 -13.74 -8.76
N GLN A 241 6.92 -14.15 -7.51
CA GLN A 241 7.95 -13.52 -6.68
C GLN A 241 9.33 -13.58 -7.35
N ASN A 242 9.71 -14.71 -7.94
CA ASN A 242 10.96 -14.85 -8.69
C ASN A 242 10.99 -13.92 -9.92
N LYS A 243 9.85 -13.75 -10.62
CA LYS A 243 9.76 -12.83 -11.77
C LYS A 243 9.99 -11.39 -11.38
N VAL A 244 9.34 -10.93 -10.31
CA VAL A 244 9.31 -9.49 -9.97
C VAL A 244 10.51 -9.05 -9.12
N ARG A 245 11.13 -9.94 -8.37
CA ARG A 245 12.20 -9.62 -7.42
C ARG A 245 13.34 -8.80 -8.06
N SER A 246 13.94 -9.30 -9.14
CA SER A 246 15.02 -8.60 -9.85
C SER A 246 14.49 -7.44 -10.69
N LEU A 247 13.30 -7.58 -11.32
CA LEU A 247 12.74 -6.55 -12.18
C LEU A 247 12.40 -5.28 -11.39
N TRP A 248 11.82 -5.44 -10.21
CA TRP A 248 11.51 -4.30 -9.35
C TRP A 248 12.69 -3.89 -8.44
N GLY A 249 13.72 -4.72 -8.34
CA GLY A 249 14.90 -4.47 -7.50
C GLY A 249 14.59 -4.51 -6.00
N VAL A 250 13.73 -5.43 -5.60
CA VAL A 250 13.28 -5.60 -4.20
C VAL A 250 14.44 -6.04 -3.31
N ASP A 251 15.31 -6.89 -3.83
CA ASP A 251 16.50 -7.48 -3.17
C ASP A 251 17.79 -6.69 -3.36
N ARG A 252 17.74 -5.54 -4.04
CA ARG A 252 18.90 -4.65 -4.18
C ARG A 252 19.39 -4.15 -2.82
N PRO A 253 20.67 -3.81 -2.66
CA PRO A 253 21.19 -3.22 -1.41
C PRO A 253 20.43 -1.96 -0.95
N ASP A 254 19.89 -1.20 -1.91
CA ASP A 254 19.06 -0.02 -1.69
C ASP A 254 17.55 -0.29 -1.85
N GLY A 255 17.15 -1.56 -1.79
CA GLY A 255 15.77 -2.04 -1.91
C GLY A 255 15.01 -2.04 -0.58
N VAL A 256 13.69 -2.25 -0.66
CA VAL A 256 12.76 -2.11 0.46
C VAL A 256 13.05 -3.06 1.64
N ALA A 257 13.46 -4.31 1.36
CA ALA A 257 13.81 -5.27 2.40
C ALA A 257 15.22 -5.04 2.94
N SER A 258 16.18 -4.77 2.05
CA SER A 258 17.60 -4.75 2.36
C SER A 258 17.97 -3.66 3.36
N GLU A 259 17.43 -2.45 3.22
CA GLU A 259 17.76 -1.35 4.13
C GLU A 259 17.25 -1.64 5.56
N LEU A 260 16.04 -2.16 5.72
CA LEU A 260 15.50 -2.50 7.05
C LEU A 260 16.27 -3.69 7.65
N ILE A 261 16.53 -4.73 6.88
CA ILE A 261 17.23 -5.95 7.35
C ILE A 261 18.69 -5.63 7.68
N THR A 262 19.34 -4.72 6.97
CA THR A 262 20.70 -4.26 7.30
C THR A 262 20.74 -3.57 8.67
N MET A 263 19.71 -2.78 9.01
CA MET A 263 19.62 -2.12 10.32
C MET A 263 19.16 -3.08 11.43
N TYR A 264 18.28 -4.01 11.08
CA TYR A 264 17.63 -4.95 11.99
C TYR A 264 17.59 -6.35 11.33
N PRO A 265 18.62 -7.19 11.54
CA PRO A 265 18.68 -8.52 10.90
C PRO A 265 17.48 -9.41 11.22
N GLU A 266 16.84 -9.21 12.38
CA GLU A 266 15.62 -9.90 12.77
C GLU A 266 14.38 -9.50 11.94
N ALA A 267 14.46 -8.43 11.14
CA ALA A 267 13.37 -8.00 10.26
C ALA A 267 13.05 -9.00 9.16
N GLY A 268 14.00 -9.87 8.77
CA GLY A 268 13.70 -10.93 7.83
C GLY A 268 14.86 -11.36 6.95
N ASP A 269 14.51 -11.83 5.75
CA ASP A 269 15.42 -12.30 4.72
C ASP A 269 15.13 -11.55 3.41
N VAL A 270 16.14 -10.94 2.80
CA VAL A 270 16.03 -10.22 1.52
C VAL A 270 15.56 -11.11 0.37
N SER A 271 15.78 -12.42 0.48
CA SER A 271 15.36 -13.39 -0.52
C SER A 271 13.86 -13.73 -0.47
N ASP A 272 13.17 -13.38 0.63
CA ASP A 272 11.74 -13.62 0.82
C ASP A 272 11.09 -12.42 1.54
N LEU A 273 10.46 -11.52 0.79
CA LEU A 273 9.82 -10.32 1.32
C LEU A 273 8.74 -10.64 2.37
N SER A 274 8.13 -11.84 2.31
CA SER A 274 7.13 -12.27 3.28
C SER A 274 7.66 -12.39 4.71
N THR A 275 8.97 -12.51 4.86
CA THR A 275 9.59 -12.56 6.21
C THR A 275 9.34 -11.30 7.02
N LEU A 276 9.00 -10.17 6.38
CA LEU A 276 8.53 -8.96 7.05
C LEU A 276 7.27 -9.20 7.91
N ASN A 277 6.40 -10.14 7.55
CA ASN A 277 5.23 -10.49 8.35
C ASN A 277 5.59 -10.95 9.77
N THR A 278 6.74 -11.58 9.93
CA THR A 278 7.25 -12.05 11.23
C THR A 278 8.35 -11.16 11.78
N GLY A 279 9.05 -10.43 10.94
CA GLY A 279 10.16 -9.57 11.30
C GLY A 279 9.72 -8.22 11.86
N LEU A 280 8.75 -7.56 11.23
CA LEU A 280 8.23 -6.28 11.73
C LEU A 280 7.77 -6.36 13.20
N PRO A 281 7.04 -7.40 13.64
CA PRO A 281 6.70 -7.57 15.05
C PRO A 281 7.91 -7.73 16.00
N LYS A 282 9.03 -8.26 15.53
CA LYS A 282 10.26 -8.37 16.33
C LYS A 282 10.96 -7.03 16.46
N VAL A 283 11.06 -6.28 15.36
CA VAL A 283 11.68 -4.94 15.34
C VAL A 283 10.83 -3.92 16.09
N PHE A 284 9.51 -4.01 16.00
CA PHE A 284 8.56 -3.06 16.60
C PHE A 284 7.56 -3.80 17.52
N PRO A 285 7.99 -4.35 18.66
CA PRO A 285 7.17 -5.25 19.48
C PRO A 285 6.01 -4.55 20.21
N LYS A 286 5.93 -3.22 20.16
CA LYS A 286 4.82 -2.44 20.72
C LYS A 286 3.80 -2.01 19.65
N ASP A 287 4.10 -2.22 18.37
CA ASP A 287 3.21 -1.85 17.28
C ASP A 287 2.24 -3.01 16.96
N ARG A 288 1.15 -2.72 16.25
CA ARG A 288 0.16 -3.71 15.84
C ARG A 288 0.15 -3.91 14.33
N PHE A 289 0.04 -5.16 13.91
CA PHE A 289 0.10 -5.56 12.50
C PHE A 289 -1.19 -6.29 12.13
N GLY A 290 -2.03 -5.65 11.33
CA GLY A 290 -3.31 -6.19 10.88
C GLY A 290 -3.29 -6.53 9.40
N TYR A 291 -3.72 -7.75 9.09
CA TYR A 291 -3.74 -8.29 7.74
C TYR A 291 -5.16 -8.73 7.38
N MET A 292 -5.65 -8.27 6.24
CA MET A 292 -7.00 -8.55 5.79
C MET A 292 -6.96 -9.09 4.38
N ALA A 293 -7.70 -10.16 4.11
CA ALA A 293 -7.90 -10.68 2.77
C ALA A 293 -9.10 -11.62 2.74
N PHE A 294 -9.78 -11.71 1.61
CA PHE A 294 -10.76 -12.75 1.40
C PHE A 294 -10.08 -14.11 1.20
N GLN A 295 -10.68 -15.18 1.74
CA GLN A 295 -10.18 -16.54 1.55
C GLN A 295 -10.34 -17.04 0.10
N GLU A 296 -11.11 -16.32 -0.72
CA GLU A 296 -11.23 -16.47 -2.17
C GLU A 296 -11.20 -15.09 -2.82
N ASP A 297 -10.04 -14.57 -3.10
CA ASP A 297 -9.82 -13.28 -3.76
C ASP A 297 -9.62 -13.53 -5.27
N GLY A 298 -10.58 -13.15 -6.09
CA GLY A 298 -10.54 -13.41 -7.53
C GLY A 298 -9.66 -12.45 -8.35
N ILE A 299 -9.19 -11.35 -7.77
CA ILE A 299 -8.33 -10.37 -8.47
C ILE A 299 -6.86 -10.61 -8.14
N PHE A 300 -6.47 -10.56 -6.85
CA PHE A 300 -5.07 -10.74 -6.48
C PHE A 300 -4.56 -12.14 -6.83
N SER A 301 -5.41 -13.16 -6.66
CA SER A 301 -5.10 -14.54 -7.06
C SER A 301 -4.87 -14.68 -8.56
N ALA A 302 -5.69 -14.00 -9.39
CA ALA A 302 -5.52 -13.99 -10.83
C ALA A 302 -4.18 -13.38 -11.27
N PHE A 303 -3.75 -12.28 -10.65
CA PHE A 303 -2.40 -11.71 -10.82
C PHE A 303 -1.31 -12.69 -10.40
N SER A 304 -1.52 -13.40 -9.30
CA SER A 304 -0.50 -14.28 -8.72
C SER A 304 -0.23 -15.53 -9.56
N TYR A 305 -1.24 -16.06 -10.27
CA TYR A 305 -1.11 -17.40 -10.85
C TYR A 305 -1.35 -17.48 -12.35
N THR A 306 -2.23 -16.64 -12.94
CA THR A 306 -2.69 -16.86 -14.33
C THR A 306 -1.55 -16.90 -15.34
N SER A 307 -0.55 -16.02 -15.22
CA SER A 307 0.56 -15.93 -16.17
C SER A 307 1.75 -16.84 -15.82
N PHE A 308 1.70 -17.49 -14.66
CA PHE A 308 2.79 -18.29 -14.14
C PHE A 308 2.54 -19.80 -14.16
N TYR A 309 1.30 -20.20 -14.45
CA TYR A 309 0.86 -21.59 -14.54
C TYR A 309 0.21 -21.84 -15.90
N PRO A 310 0.93 -22.42 -16.88
CA PRO A 310 0.41 -22.64 -18.24
C PRO A 310 -0.90 -23.43 -18.27
N GLU A 311 -1.04 -24.42 -17.36
CA GLU A 311 -2.25 -25.22 -17.19
C GLU A 311 -3.45 -24.37 -16.76
N ILE A 312 -3.26 -23.34 -15.92
CA ILE A 312 -4.31 -22.40 -15.52
C ILE A 312 -4.59 -21.41 -16.65
N ALA A 313 -3.57 -20.96 -17.37
CA ALA A 313 -3.71 -20.04 -18.49
C ALA A 313 -4.57 -20.66 -19.62
N ALA A 314 -4.52 -21.96 -19.80
CA ALA A 314 -5.29 -22.72 -20.78
C ALA A 314 -6.78 -22.89 -20.39
N LEU A 315 -7.15 -22.69 -19.12
CA LEU A 315 -8.53 -22.82 -18.62
C LEU A 315 -9.32 -21.52 -18.83
N SER A 316 -10.64 -21.64 -18.77
CA SER A 316 -11.57 -20.50 -18.80
C SER A 316 -12.74 -20.71 -17.82
N GLY A 317 -13.46 -19.62 -17.49
CA GLY A 317 -14.65 -19.64 -16.65
C GLY A 317 -14.42 -20.35 -15.30
N LYS A 318 -15.44 -21.05 -14.82
CA LYS A 318 -15.46 -21.70 -13.49
C LYS A 318 -14.28 -22.65 -13.26
N ALA A 319 -13.83 -23.39 -14.27
CA ALA A 319 -12.69 -24.30 -14.12
C ALA A 319 -11.39 -23.55 -13.81
N LYS A 320 -11.19 -22.39 -14.43
CA LYS A 320 -10.06 -21.50 -14.15
C LYS A 320 -10.11 -20.94 -12.73
N ASP A 321 -11.27 -20.42 -12.33
CA ASP A 321 -11.46 -19.87 -10.98
C ASP A 321 -11.20 -20.91 -9.89
N GLN A 322 -11.69 -22.14 -10.10
CA GLN A 322 -11.42 -23.25 -9.17
C GLN A 322 -9.94 -23.59 -9.07
N ALA A 323 -9.23 -23.67 -10.20
CA ALA A 323 -7.80 -23.96 -10.21
C ALA A 323 -6.99 -22.85 -9.50
N ILE A 324 -7.32 -21.59 -9.74
CA ILE A 324 -6.73 -20.43 -9.06
C ILE A 324 -7.00 -20.52 -7.55
N ASN A 325 -8.22 -20.79 -7.13
CA ASN A 325 -8.59 -20.86 -5.72
C ASN A 325 -7.85 -21.96 -4.95
N VAL A 326 -7.52 -23.08 -5.57
CA VAL A 326 -6.70 -24.14 -4.94
C VAL A 326 -5.31 -23.59 -4.56
N LEU A 327 -4.67 -22.86 -5.46
CA LEU A 327 -3.36 -22.26 -5.19
C LEU A 327 -3.44 -21.13 -4.14
N TRP A 328 -4.47 -20.29 -4.27
CA TRP A 328 -4.69 -19.18 -3.33
C TRP A 328 -4.89 -19.67 -1.90
N ARG A 329 -5.74 -20.65 -1.68
CA ARG A 329 -5.99 -21.25 -0.35
C ARG A 329 -4.74 -21.84 0.27
N LYS A 330 -3.86 -22.40 -0.55
CA LYS A 330 -2.57 -22.91 -0.07
C LYS A 330 -1.65 -21.77 0.41
N ASP A 331 -1.52 -20.72 -0.38
CA ASP A 331 -0.74 -19.54 0.01
C ASP A 331 -1.35 -18.83 1.23
N MET A 332 -2.68 -18.74 1.33
CA MET A 332 -3.36 -18.23 2.52
C MET A 332 -3.05 -19.04 3.77
N ALA A 333 -3.01 -20.38 3.68
CA ALA A 333 -2.66 -21.25 4.79
C ALA A 333 -1.20 -21.03 5.23
N ASN A 334 -0.27 -20.93 4.27
CA ASN A 334 1.14 -20.62 4.55
C ASN A 334 1.29 -19.24 5.22
N TRP A 335 0.58 -18.25 4.74
CA TRP A 335 0.61 -16.89 5.28
C TRP A 335 0.05 -16.84 6.71
N ARG A 336 -1.10 -17.45 6.93
CA ARG A 336 -1.69 -17.58 8.26
C ARG A 336 -0.71 -18.23 9.25
N ALA A 337 -0.04 -19.30 8.84
CA ALA A 337 0.96 -19.96 9.67
C ALA A 337 2.15 -19.06 10.04
N GLN A 338 2.51 -18.08 9.18
CA GLN A 338 3.47 -17.03 9.54
C GLN A 338 2.89 -16.06 10.58
N LEU A 339 1.66 -15.58 10.36
CA LEU A 339 1.02 -14.60 11.26
C LEU A 339 0.77 -15.20 12.66
N ASP A 340 0.54 -16.50 12.73
CA ASP A 340 0.35 -17.23 13.98
C ASP A 340 1.61 -17.28 14.88
N LYS A 341 2.79 -16.94 14.32
CA LYS A 341 4.04 -16.88 15.11
C LYS A 341 4.13 -15.67 16.05
N ASN A 342 3.33 -14.62 15.83
CA ASN A 342 3.35 -13.40 16.64
C ASN A 342 1.92 -13.02 17.11
N PRO A 343 1.23 -13.87 17.88
CA PRO A 343 -0.19 -13.70 18.18
C PRO A 343 -0.51 -12.48 19.05
N ALA A 344 0.49 -11.93 19.76
CA ALA A 344 0.29 -10.76 20.61
C ALA A 344 0.21 -9.45 19.83
N THR A 345 0.81 -9.39 18.65
CA THR A 345 0.94 -8.16 17.84
C THR A 345 0.37 -8.27 16.44
N SER A 346 0.27 -9.51 15.88
CA SER A 346 -0.23 -9.76 14.55
C SER A 346 -1.66 -10.26 14.58
N GLY A 347 -2.57 -9.46 14.01
CA GLY A 347 -3.97 -9.80 13.80
C GLY A 347 -4.27 -10.13 12.35
N TYR A 348 -5.38 -10.82 12.13
CA TYR A 348 -5.90 -11.06 10.78
C TYR A 348 -7.42 -11.07 10.76
N TYR A 349 -7.96 -10.75 9.58
CA TYR A 349 -9.39 -10.72 9.30
C TYR A 349 -9.63 -11.36 7.93
N PHE A 350 -10.07 -12.62 7.90
CA PHE A 350 -10.18 -13.45 6.70
C PHE A 350 -11.63 -13.90 6.47
N PRO A 351 -12.50 -13.05 5.89
CA PRO A 351 -13.81 -13.48 5.46
C PRO A 351 -13.71 -14.42 4.24
N THR A 352 -14.77 -15.19 4.00
CA THR A 352 -14.93 -15.98 2.78
C THR A 352 -15.26 -15.08 1.58
N TRP A 353 -15.60 -15.69 0.46
CA TRP A 353 -15.95 -14.97 -0.76
C TRP A 353 -17.13 -13.99 -0.57
N ARG A 354 -17.09 -12.86 -1.29
CA ARG A 354 -18.19 -11.88 -1.41
C ARG A 354 -18.35 -11.50 -2.88
N PRO A 355 -19.59 -11.20 -3.39
CA PRO A 355 -19.83 -10.92 -4.80
C PRO A 355 -19.15 -9.64 -5.33
N PHE A 356 -18.84 -8.69 -4.46
CA PHE A 356 -18.28 -7.40 -4.84
C PHE A 356 -16.80 -7.51 -5.22
N LEU A 357 -16.37 -6.89 -6.34
CA LEU A 357 -15.00 -6.91 -6.87
C LEU A 357 -14.37 -8.32 -6.90
N LYS A 358 -15.17 -9.35 -7.18
CA LYS A 358 -14.71 -10.75 -7.10
C LYS A 358 -14.04 -11.07 -5.75
N ALA A 359 -14.61 -10.58 -4.65
CA ALA A 359 -14.06 -10.69 -3.30
C ALA A 359 -12.64 -10.08 -3.19
N HIS A 360 -12.42 -8.91 -3.77
CA HIS A 360 -11.15 -8.21 -3.65
C HIS A 360 -11.35 -6.90 -2.90
N THR A 361 -10.49 -6.60 -1.91
CA THR A 361 -10.49 -5.43 -1.03
C THR A 361 -11.71 -5.31 -0.10
N LEU A 362 -11.44 -5.20 1.20
CA LEU A 362 -12.48 -5.12 2.23
C LEU A 362 -12.87 -3.68 2.56
N ALA A 363 -11.95 -2.75 2.39
CA ALA A 363 -12.12 -1.36 2.81
C ALA A 363 -12.48 -0.39 1.67
N LEU A 364 -12.82 -0.89 0.47
CA LEU A 364 -13.28 -0.04 -0.63
C LEU A 364 -14.78 0.23 -0.54
N LEU A 365 -15.20 1.43 -0.94
CA LEU A 365 -16.54 2.00 -0.99
C LEU A 365 -17.14 2.19 0.40
N ASP A 366 -17.42 1.16 1.12
CA ASP A 366 -17.86 1.13 2.51
C ASP A 366 -17.48 -0.21 3.15
N PHE A 367 -17.92 -0.47 4.36
CA PHE A 367 -17.64 -1.72 5.08
C PHE A 367 -18.80 -2.71 5.03
N THR A 368 -19.83 -2.45 4.24
CA THR A 368 -21.01 -3.33 4.14
C THR A 368 -20.64 -4.67 3.55
N GLY A 369 -21.21 -5.74 4.10
CA GLY A 369 -20.97 -7.09 3.60
C GLY A 369 -19.65 -7.73 4.02
N THR A 370 -18.80 -7.03 4.77
CA THR A 370 -17.52 -7.58 5.24
C THR A 370 -17.60 -8.25 6.63
N GLY A 371 -18.79 -8.38 7.19
CA GLY A 371 -19.01 -8.98 8.51
C GLY A 371 -18.65 -10.47 8.56
N ILE A 372 -18.34 -10.96 9.75
CA ILE A 372 -18.14 -12.37 10.10
C ILE A 372 -19.13 -12.71 11.22
N GLU A 373 -20.24 -13.33 10.88
CA GLU A 373 -21.38 -13.48 11.77
C GLU A 373 -21.08 -14.37 12.97
N GLU A 374 -20.40 -15.51 12.76
CA GLU A 374 -20.03 -16.44 13.83
C GLU A 374 -19.07 -15.84 14.87
N ALA A 375 -18.36 -14.77 14.49
CA ALA A 375 -17.52 -13.98 15.40
C ALA A 375 -18.26 -12.77 15.99
N ASN A 376 -19.54 -12.58 15.66
CA ASN A 376 -20.35 -11.41 16.02
C ASN A 376 -19.70 -10.07 15.60
N ILE A 377 -19.06 -10.06 14.42
CA ILE A 377 -18.42 -8.87 13.85
C ILE A 377 -19.23 -8.38 12.67
N LYS A 378 -19.73 -7.15 12.76
CA LYS A 378 -20.60 -6.56 11.75
C LYS A 378 -19.89 -6.13 10.47
N SER A 379 -18.63 -5.70 10.57
CA SER A 379 -17.82 -5.28 9.43
C SER A 379 -16.34 -5.20 9.78
N VAL A 380 -15.51 -5.07 8.77
CA VAL A 380 -14.06 -4.87 8.91
C VAL A 380 -13.68 -3.58 9.67
N ALA A 381 -14.62 -2.61 9.83
CA ALA A 381 -14.40 -1.43 10.67
C ALA A 381 -13.98 -1.81 12.09
N THR A 382 -14.62 -2.86 12.66
CA THR A 382 -14.26 -3.38 14.00
C THR A 382 -12.80 -3.84 14.07
N PHE A 383 -12.27 -4.40 12.98
CA PHE A 383 -10.87 -4.81 12.92
C PHE A 383 -9.94 -3.59 12.89
N TYR A 384 -10.22 -2.57 12.06
CA TYR A 384 -9.44 -1.32 12.05
C TYR A 384 -9.48 -0.61 13.41
N GLU A 385 -10.64 -0.57 14.06
CA GLU A 385 -10.77 0.00 15.42
C GLU A 385 -9.94 -0.77 16.44
N ASN A 386 -9.93 -2.11 16.34
CA ASN A 386 -9.11 -2.94 17.20
C ASN A 386 -7.60 -2.71 17.00
N LEU A 387 -7.15 -2.45 15.77
CA LEU A 387 -5.74 -2.11 15.51
C LEU A 387 -5.31 -0.80 16.18
N ILE A 388 -6.22 0.14 16.33
CA ILE A 388 -5.96 1.45 16.93
C ILE A 388 -6.13 1.41 18.47
N ASP A 389 -7.04 0.57 18.97
CA ASP A 389 -7.35 0.44 20.40
C ASP A 389 -6.46 -0.62 21.07
N GLU A 390 -5.34 -0.17 21.65
CA GLU A 390 -4.38 -1.03 22.34
C GLU A 390 -4.90 -1.61 23.69
N SER A 391 -6.07 -1.21 24.14
CA SER A 391 -6.66 -1.73 25.38
C SER A 391 -7.19 -3.17 25.23
N LYS A 392 -7.34 -3.66 24.00
CA LYS A 392 -7.87 -4.99 23.69
C LYS A 392 -6.79 -5.87 23.04
N PRO A 393 -6.86 -7.20 23.20
CA PRO A 393 -6.02 -8.12 22.43
C PRO A 393 -6.21 -7.91 20.93
N VAL A 394 -5.17 -8.17 20.13
CA VAL A 394 -5.25 -8.08 18.68
C VAL A 394 -6.26 -9.09 18.13
N LEU A 395 -7.18 -8.62 17.29
CA LEU A 395 -8.24 -9.45 16.73
C LEU A 395 -7.67 -10.42 15.69
N ARG A 396 -8.05 -11.69 15.79
CA ARG A 396 -7.62 -12.77 14.90
C ARG A 396 -8.83 -13.61 14.54
N VAL A 397 -9.40 -13.34 13.35
CA VAL A 397 -10.66 -13.93 12.93
C VAL A 397 -10.57 -14.43 11.50
N GLN A 398 -11.00 -15.66 11.31
CA GLN A 398 -11.20 -16.28 10.03
C GLN A 398 -12.62 -16.82 9.98
N GLU A 399 -13.37 -16.43 8.96
CA GLU A 399 -14.72 -16.96 8.72
C GLU A 399 -14.65 -18.44 8.39
N GLN A 400 -15.60 -19.23 8.91
CA GLN A 400 -15.68 -20.66 8.62
C GLN A 400 -15.89 -20.87 7.13
N ASP A 401 -15.05 -21.73 6.57
CA ASP A 401 -15.05 -22.02 5.15
C ASP A 401 -16.25 -22.88 4.76
N GLN A 402 -17.12 -22.34 3.94
CA GLN A 402 -18.18 -23.07 3.27
C GLN A 402 -17.80 -23.21 1.79
N VAL A 403 -16.85 -24.09 1.52
CA VAL A 403 -16.33 -24.33 0.16
C VAL A 403 -17.45 -24.49 -0.84
N GLY A 404 -17.51 -23.58 -1.81
CA GLY A 404 -18.48 -23.62 -2.92
C GLY A 404 -19.90 -23.15 -2.57
N ASP A 405 -20.18 -22.74 -1.35
CA ASP A 405 -21.49 -22.14 -1.00
C ASP A 405 -21.45 -20.61 -1.04
N HIS A 406 -21.54 -20.06 -2.25
CA HIS A 406 -21.69 -18.61 -2.47
C HIS A 406 -23.10 -18.08 -2.11
N LYS A 407 -23.87 -18.78 -1.28
CA LYS A 407 -25.24 -18.43 -0.95
C LYS A 407 -25.36 -17.34 0.12
N ARG A 408 -24.31 -16.98 0.82
CA ARG A 408 -24.33 -15.81 1.70
C ARG A 408 -24.40 -14.54 0.87
N VAL A 409 -25.59 -14.21 0.38
CA VAL A 409 -25.90 -12.88 -0.11
C VAL A 409 -26.02 -11.97 1.12
N LEU A 410 -24.91 -11.49 1.62
CA LEU A 410 -24.91 -10.38 2.57
C LEU A 410 -25.57 -9.20 1.87
N SER A 411 -26.38 -8.43 2.59
CA SER A 411 -27.04 -7.23 2.08
C SER A 411 -26.03 -6.32 1.42
N VAL A 412 -26.05 -6.26 0.10
CA VAL A 412 -25.14 -5.40 -0.68
C VAL A 412 -25.74 -3.99 -0.63
N ASN A 413 -24.93 -3.01 -0.31
CA ASN A 413 -25.30 -1.60 -0.42
C ASN A 413 -25.66 -1.31 -1.90
N PRO A 414 -26.68 -0.49 -2.20
CA PRO A 414 -27.03 -0.09 -3.56
C PRO A 414 -25.86 0.43 -4.38
N LEU A 415 -24.88 1.10 -3.75
CA LEU A 415 -23.68 1.58 -4.40
C LEU A 415 -22.74 0.43 -4.81
N GLN A 416 -22.57 -0.58 -3.96
CA GLN A 416 -21.82 -1.80 -4.29
C GLN A 416 -22.50 -2.58 -5.43
N TRP A 417 -23.83 -2.63 -5.41
CA TRP A 417 -24.61 -3.26 -6.48
C TRP A 417 -24.41 -2.53 -7.82
N LEU A 418 -24.43 -1.19 -7.80
CA LEU A 418 -24.18 -0.37 -9.00
C LEU A 418 -22.78 -0.59 -9.56
N VAL A 419 -21.76 -0.67 -8.71
CA VAL A 419 -20.38 -0.94 -9.13
C VAL A 419 -20.24 -2.37 -9.69
N ALA A 420 -20.84 -3.37 -9.04
CA ALA A 420 -20.86 -4.75 -9.55
C ALA A 420 -21.59 -4.86 -10.90
N LEU A 421 -22.65 -4.09 -11.12
CA LEU A 421 -23.35 -3.99 -12.41
C LEU A 421 -22.44 -3.39 -13.48
N LEU A 422 -21.72 -2.32 -13.15
CA LEU A 422 -20.77 -1.67 -14.08
C LEU A 422 -19.59 -2.60 -14.40
N GLU A 423 -19.09 -3.36 -13.43
CA GLU A 423 -18.07 -4.39 -13.67
C GLU A 423 -18.54 -5.47 -14.64
N GLY A 424 -19.79 -5.91 -14.51
CA GLY A 424 -20.40 -6.89 -15.44
C GLY A 424 -20.57 -6.37 -16.86
N LEU A 425 -20.49 -5.05 -17.06
CA LEU A 425 -20.55 -4.39 -18.38
C LEU A 425 -19.15 -4.16 -18.97
N PHE A 426 -18.07 -4.18 -18.17
CA PHE A 426 -16.69 -3.89 -18.58
C PHE A 426 -15.71 -5.05 -18.41
N LEU A 427 -16.13 -6.18 -17.86
CA LEU A 427 -15.37 -7.43 -17.70
C LEU A 427 -16.02 -8.58 -18.48
#